data_5119dace00fd4f0a2f7542970206afea
#
_entry.id   5119dace00fd4f0a2f7542970206afea
#
_cell.length_a   1.000
_cell.length_b   1.000
_cell.length_c   1.000
_cell.angle_alpha   90.00
_cell.angle_beta   90.00
_cell.angle_gamma   90.00
#
_symmetry.space_group_name_H-M   'P 1'
#
loop_
_entity.id
_entity.type
_entity.pdbx_description
1 polymer ?
#
loop_
_entity_poly.entity_id
_entity_poly.type
_entity_poly.pdbx_seq_one_letter_code
_entity_poly.pdbx_strand_id
1 'polypeptide(L)'
;VLSDRFRDVLVEDYRIPTDRIEVIPPGVDLDRFGVLPRLDAPTGRRTVLCVRRLEHRMGIHRLIESWPTVVSAHPDACLMIVGTGTAEKDLRAQVAAAGLDDSVHFTGRVDDLTLTQLYTLADFTVVPSVALEGFGLIALESLATGRPAVVTDCGGLPDAVRGLDSSLIVPADNAEALAARLVSALDGALPDPAQCRQHAESFSWAAAAQRHHAVYAELSA
;
A
#
# COMPACT_ATOMS: atom_id res chain seq x y z
N VAL A 1 -17.99 -9.05 3.65
CA VAL A 1 -17.12 -8.37 2.67
C VAL A 1 -15.86 -7.86 3.35
N LEU A 2 -14.82 -7.47 2.56
CA LEU A 2 -13.52 -7.11 3.11
C LEU A 2 -13.41 -5.62 3.49
N SER A 3 -14.27 -4.75 2.94
CA SER A 3 -14.14 -3.30 3.11
C SER A 3 -15.50 -2.61 3.09
N ASP A 4 -15.55 -1.41 3.65
CA ASP A 4 -16.74 -0.55 3.60
C ASP A 4 -17.16 -0.23 2.17
N ARG A 5 -16.20 0.03 1.29
CA ARG A 5 -16.49 0.29 -0.13
C ARG A 5 -17.19 -0.89 -0.81
N PHE A 6 -16.80 -2.13 -0.51
CA PHE A 6 -17.48 -3.30 -1.05
C PHE A 6 -18.89 -3.49 -0.47
N ARG A 7 -19.09 -3.15 0.81
CA ARG A 7 -20.45 -3.09 1.38
C ARG A 7 -21.30 -2.09 0.60
N ASP A 8 -20.77 -0.88 0.36
CA ASP A 8 -21.49 0.19 -0.32
C ASP A 8 -21.89 -0.24 -1.75
N VAL A 9 -20.98 -0.89 -2.48
CA VAL A 9 -21.29 -1.48 -3.81
C VAL A 9 -22.42 -2.50 -3.72
N LEU A 10 -22.43 -3.40 -2.72
CA LEU A 10 -23.51 -4.37 -2.56
C LEU A 10 -24.85 -3.70 -2.25
N VAL A 11 -24.84 -2.64 -1.47
CA VAL A 11 -26.05 -1.86 -1.13
C VAL A 11 -26.54 -1.07 -2.35
N GLU A 12 -25.65 -0.32 -2.99
CA GLU A 12 -26.01 0.62 -4.06
C GLU A 12 -26.38 -0.10 -5.38
N ASP A 13 -25.53 -1.03 -5.82
CA ASP A 13 -25.66 -1.67 -7.13
C ASP A 13 -26.51 -2.94 -7.08
N TYR A 14 -26.43 -3.70 -5.98
CA TYR A 14 -27.11 -5.00 -5.86
C TYR A 14 -28.32 -4.97 -4.91
N ARG A 15 -28.61 -3.83 -4.27
CA ARG A 15 -29.75 -3.63 -3.37
C ARG A 15 -29.78 -4.62 -2.18
N ILE A 16 -28.63 -5.07 -1.73
CA ILE A 16 -28.55 -5.93 -0.56
C ILE A 16 -28.74 -5.07 0.70
N PRO A 17 -29.63 -5.42 1.62
CA PRO A 17 -29.83 -4.67 2.87
C PRO A 17 -28.54 -4.62 3.71
N THR A 18 -28.24 -3.46 4.28
CA THR A 18 -27.01 -3.23 5.07
C THR A 18 -26.87 -4.18 6.26
N ASP A 19 -27.98 -4.51 6.92
CA ASP A 19 -28.06 -5.45 8.05
C ASP A 19 -27.74 -6.92 7.69
N ARG A 20 -27.62 -7.22 6.40
CA ARG A 20 -27.19 -8.52 5.88
C ARG A 20 -25.73 -8.56 5.42
N ILE A 21 -25.00 -7.49 5.65
CA ILE A 21 -23.62 -7.36 5.20
C ILE A 21 -22.71 -7.09 6.40
N GLU A 22 -21.85 -8.03 6.70
CA GLU A 22 -20.80 -7.83 7.69
C GLU A 22 -19.47 -7.47 7.01
N VAL A 23 -18.79 -6.43 7.52
CA VAL A 23 -17.47 -6.00 7.04
C VAL A 23 -16.40 -6.61 7.95
N ILE A 24 -15.67 -7.57 7.41
CA ILE A 24 -14.57 -8.23 8.11
C ILE A 24 -13.30 -8.05 7.28
N PRO A 25 -12.43 -7.10 7.67
CA PRO A 25 -11.13 -6.91 7.02
C PRO A 25 -10.27 -8.17 7.07
N PRO A 26 -9.40 -8.39 6.07
CA PRO A 26 -8.48 -9.52 6.07
C PRO A 26 -7.41 -9.36 7.16
N GLY A 27 -6.81 -10.47 7.58
CA GLY A 27 -5.68 -10.47 8.49
C GLY A 27 -4.34 -10.25 7.79
N VAL A 28 -3.37 -9.67 8.52
CA VAL A 28 -1.96 -9.62 8.16
C VAL A 28 -1.16 -10.54 9.08
N ASP A 29 -0.12 -11.17 8.54
CA ASP A 29 0.80 -12.03 9.29
C ASP A 29 1.81 -11.16 10.06
N LEU A 30 1.51 -10.92 11.33
CA LEU A 30 2.30 -10.07 12.21
C LEU A 30 3.64 -10.68 12.65
N ASP A 31 3.79 -12.01 12.56
CA ASP A 31 5.03 -12.70 12.86
C ASP A 31 6.00 -12.58 11.69
N ARG A 32 5.49 -12.77 10.47
CA ARG A 32 6.26 -12.60 9.25
C ARG A 32 6.66 -11.15 9.01
N PHE A 33 5.72 -10.22 9.16
CA PHE A 33 5.94 -8.77 8.99
C PHE A 33 6.16 -8.10 10.36
N GLY A 34 7.20 -8.56 11.08
CA GLY A 34 7.58 -7.99 12.38
C GLY A 34 8.35 -6.67 12.24
N VAL A 35 8.34 -5.88 13.31
CA VAL A 35 9.20 -4.68 13.40
C VAL A 35 10.65 -5.14 13.57
N LEU A 36 11.42 -4.97 12.52
CA LEU A 36 12.86 -5.20 12.53
C LEU A 36 13.60 -3.84 12.61
N PRO A 37 14.82 -3.81 13.16
CA PRO A 37 15.65 -2.61 13.06
C PRO A 37 15.74 -2.16 11.60
N ARG A 38 15.65 -0.84 11.39
CA ARG A 38 15.77 -0.29 10.04
C ARG A 38 17.11 -0.73 9.44
N LEU A 39 17.07 -1.28 8.26
CA LEU A 39 18.25 -1.52 7.46
C LEU A 39 18.67 -0.20 6.81
N ASP A 40 19.94 0.15 6.92
CA ASP A 40 20.45 1.30 6.17
C ASP A 40 20.45 0.96 4.68
N ALA A 41 19.90 1.87 3.87
CA ALA A 41 20.01 1.73 2.43
C ALA A 41 21.50 1.73 2.04
N PRO A 42 21.97 0.74 1.27
CA PRO A 42 23.40 0.63 0.91
C PRO A 42 24.00 1.89 0.30
N THR A 43 23.15 2.75 -0.26
CA THR A 43 23.53 4.00 -0.94
C THR A 43 23.26 5.25 -0.11
N GLY A 44 22.72 5.13 1.11
CA GLY A 44 22.25 6.27 1.92
C GLY A 44 21.04 7.01 1.30
N ARG A 45 20.40 6.45 0.26
CA ARG A 45 19.24 7.05 -0.43
C ARG A 45 17.95 6.81 0.35
N ARG A 46 17.02 7.76 0.25
CA ARG A 46 15.65 7.58 0.75
C ARG A 46 14.86 6.68 -0.19
N THR A 47 14.33 5.58 0.35
CA THR A 47 13.72 4.52 -0.45
C THR A 47 12.21 4.52 -0.29
N VAL A 48 11.50 4.72 -1.40
CA VAL A 48 10.06 4.51 -1.52
C VAL A 48 9.81 3.15 -2.16
N LEU A 49 9.01 2.31 -1.52
CA LEU A 49 8.76 0.94 -1.98
C LEU A 49 7.36 0.83 -2.61
N CYS A 50 7.28 0.18 -3.76
CA CYS A 50 6.02 -0.19 -4.41
C CYS A 50 6.01 -1.69 -4.67
N VAL A 51 5.21 -2.44 -3.93
CA VAL A 51 5.08 -3.91 -4.09
C VAL A 51 3.76 -4.20 -4.79
N ARG A 52 3.80 -4.47 -6.12
CA ARG A 52 2.57 -4.67 -6.90
C ARG A 52 2.80 -5.61 -8.09
N ARG A 53 1.75 -6.28 -8.54
CA ARG A 53 1.75 -6.85 -9.88
C ARG A 53 1.84 -5.71 -10.89
N LEU A 54 2.65 -5.88 -11.93
CA LEU A 54 2.84 -4.85 -12.95
C LEU A 54 1.69 -4.92 -13.99
N GLU A 55 0.49 -4.52 -13.53
CA GLU A 55 -0.72 -4.45 -14.32
C GLU A 55 -1.23 -3.00 -14.34
N HIS A 56 -1.87 -2.59 -15.43
CA HIS A 56 -2.31 -1.19 -15.60
C HIS A 56 -3.17 -0.69 -14.44
N ARG A 57 -4.14 -1.52 -13.96
CA ARG A 57 -5.01 -1.17 -12.84
C ARG A 57 -4.29 -0.94 -11.50
N MET A 58 -3.03 -1.36 -11.38
CA MET A 58 -2.22 -1.14 -10.18
C MET A 58 -1.59 0.26 -10.11
N GLY A 59 -1.76 1.09 -11.14
CA GLY A 59 -1.45 2.51 -11.11
C GLY A 59 0.03 2.88 -11.09
N ILE A 60 0.93 1.93 -11.34
CA ILE A 60 2.39 2.17 -11.32
C ILE A 60 2.79 3.22 -12.37
N HIS A 61 2.07 3.29 -13.49
CA HIS A 61 2.28 4.32 -14.51
C HIS A 61 2.06 5.74 -13.95
N ARG A 62 1.05 5.94 -13.06
CA ARG A 62 0.82 7.22 -12.37
C ARG A 62 1.90 7.53 -11.35
N LEU A 63 2.42 6.50 -10.68
CA LEU A 63 3.55 6.65 -9.77
C LEU A 63 4.81 7.07 -10.53
N ILE A 64 5.11 6.46 -11.68
CA ILE A 64 6.23 6.89 -12.53
C ILE A 64 6.01 8.31 -13.08
N GLU A 65 4.80 8.66 -13.48
CA GLU A 65 4.42 10.01 -13.92
C GLU A 65 4.63 11.07 -12.82
N SER A 66 4.38 10.73 -11.56
CA SER A 66 4.60 11.61 -10.40
C SER A 66 6.07 11.78 -10.02
N TRP A 67 6.93 10.82 -10.40
CA TRP A 67 8.29 10.69 -9.87
C TRP A 67 9.26 11.82 -10.26
N PRO A 68 9.19 12.47 -11.46
CA PRO A 68 10.00 13.64 -11.77
C PRO A 68 9.88 14.77 -10.76
N THR A 69 8.68 15.04 -10.27
CA THR A 69 8.45 16.05 -9.23
C THR A 69 9.10 15.63 -7.90
N VAL A 70 9.02 14.34 -7.56
CA VAL A 70 9.64 13.81 -6.33
C VAL A 70 11.17 13.95 -6.38
N VAL A 71 11.84 13.53 -7.46
CA VAL A 71 13.30 13.63 -7.55
C VAL A 71 13.78 15.06 -7.71
N SER A 72 12.96 15.97 -8.24
CA SER A 72 13.27 17.41 -8.27
C SER A 72 13.34 18.01 -6.86
N ALA A 73 12.42 17.59 -5.95
CA ALA A 73 12.41 18.02 -4.56
C ALA A 73 13.45 17.26 -3.71
N HIS A 74 13.61 15.98 -3.98
CA HIS A 74 14.47 15.05 -3.23
C HIS A 74 15.36 14.25 -4.18
N PRO A 75 16.52 14.81 -4.62
CA PRO A 75 17.42 14.14 -5.59
C PRO A 75 18.02 12.81 -5.08
N ASP A 76 17.98 12.58 -3.77
CA ASP A 76 18.40 11.35 -3.11
C ASP A 76 17.27 10.29 -3.03
N ALA A 77 16.07 10.59 -3.52
CA ALA A 77 14.96 9.63 -3.51
C ALA A 77 15.19 8.50 -4.52
N CYS A 78 14.77 7.29 -4.12
CA CYS A 78 14.84 6.08 -4.92
C CYS A 78 13.49 5.36 -4.85
N LEU A 79 12.90 5.04 -6.00
CA LEU A 79 11.70 4.21 -6.11
C LEU A 79 12.08 2.78 -6.43
N MET A 80 11.71 1.86 -5.55
CA MET A 80 11.90 0.44 -5.75
C MET A 80 10.57 -0.22 -6.07
N ILE A 81 10.44 -0.81 -7.25
CA ILE A 81 9.23 -1.48 -7.74
C ILE A 81 9.45 -2.99 -7.71
N VAL A 82 8.69 -3.68 -6.87
CA VAL A 82 8.75 -5.14 -6.67
C VAL A 82 7.56 -5.79 -7.33
N GLY A 83 7.80 -6.76 -8.19
CA GLY A 83 6.79 -7.56 -8.86
C GLY A 83 7.04 -7.71 -10.35
N THR A 84 6.14 -8.44 -10.99
CA THR A 84 6.12 -8.70 -12.45
C THR A 84 4.70 -8.59 -12.97
N GLY A 85 4.54 -8.42 -14.29
CA GLY A 85 3.22 -8.37 -14.92
C GLY A 85 3.27 -7.94 -16.37
N THR A 86 2.10 -7.87 -16.99
CA THR A 86 1.96 -7.62 -18.44
C THR A 86 2.37 -6.21 -18.84
N ALA A 87 2.26 -5.24 -17.92
CA ALA A 87 2.63 -3.84 -18.17
C ALA A 87 4.13 -3.54 -17.99
N GLU A 88 4.98 -4.51 -17.61
CA GLU A 88 6.38 -4.24 -17.27
C GLU A 88 7.15 -3.55 -18.38
N LYS A 89 6.99 -4.00 -19.62
CA LYS A 89 7.68 -3.41 -20.78
C LYS A 89 7.34 -1.92 -20.95
N ASP A 90 6.07 -1.58 -20.82
CA ASP A 90 5.58 -0.20 -21.02
C ASP A 90 6.01 0.70 -19.86
N LEU A 91 6.00 0.19 -18.63
CA LEU A 91 6.48 0.91 -17.44
C LEU A 91 7.98 1.21 -17.52
N ARG A 92 8.80 0.25 -17.96
CA ARG A 92 10.25 0.49 -18.19
C ARG A 92 10.49 1.51 -19.31
N ALA A 93 9.71 1.46 -20.39
CA ALA A 93 9.78 2.46 -21.45
C ALA A 93 9.41 3.86 -20.95
N GLN A 94 8.40 3.97 -20.07
CA GLN A 94 8.02 5.23 -19.43
C GLN A 94 9.15 5.79 -18.56
N VAL A 95 9.81 4.95 -17.76
CA VAL A 95 10.99 5.34 -16.94
C VAL A 95 12.09 5.88 -17.81
N ALA A 96 12.48 5.15 -18.86
CA ALA A 96 13.54 5.58 -19.80
C ALA A 96 13.19 6.88 -20.53
N ALA A 97 11.94 7.03 -21.00
CA ALA A 97 11.47 8.24 -21.68
C ALA A 97 11.47 9.48 -20.76
N ALA A 98 11.30 9.29 -19.46
CA ALA A 98 11.35 10.34 -18.46
C ALA A 98 12.75 10.58 -17.89
N GLY A 99 13.77 9.80 -18.30
CA GLY A 99 15.15 9.93 -17.79
C GLY A 99 15.29 9.56 -16.30
N LEU A 100 14.53 8.58 -15.84
CA LEU A 100 14.43 8.22 -14.41
C LEU A 100 15.22 6.95 -14.04
N ASP A 101 16.04 6.41 -14.96
CA ASP A 101 16.74 5.12 -14.79
C ASP A 101 17.62 5.07 -13.53
N ASP A 102 18.18 6.20 -13.12
CA ASP A 102 19.02 6.31 -11.92
C ASP A 102 18.24 6.31 -10.61
N SER A 103 16.92 6.55 -10.65
CA SER A 103 16.07 6.71 -9.46
C SER A 103 14.92 5.73 -9.36
N VAL A 104 14.60 4.98 -10.42
CA VAL A 104 13.51 3.99 -10.46
C VAL A 104 14.06 2.61 -10.80
N HIS A 105 13.91 1.66 -9.88
CA HIS A 105 14.46 0.32 -10.02
C HIS A 105 13.38 -0.75 -9.94
N PHE A 106 13.36 -1.65 -10.92
CA PHE A 106 12.49 -2.82 -10.95
C PHE A 106 13.28 -4.04 -10.49
N THR A 107 12.87 -4.65 -9.38
CA THR A 107 13.53 -5.84 -8.81
C THR A 107 13.03 -7.14 -9.43
N GLY A 108 11.88 -7.12 -10.13
CA GLY A 108 11.15 -8.32 -10.47
C GLY A 108 10.49 -8.96 -9.25
N ARG A 109 10.18 -10.24 -9.34
CA ARG A 109 9.64 -11.01 -8.21
C ARG A 109 10.77 -11.38 -7.25
N VAL A 110 10.52 -11.17 -5.96
CA VAL A 110 11.43 -11.55 -4.87
C VAL A 110 10.81 -12.64 -4.01
N ASP A 111 11.63 -13.34 -3.22
CA ASP A 111 11.15 -14.27 -2.20
C ASP A 111 10.65 -13.54 -0.95
N ASP A 112 10.02 -14.28 -0.06
CA ASP A 112 9.37 -13.76 1.14
C ASP A 112 10.34 -13.10 2.12
N LEU A 113 11.55 -13.62 2.26
CA LEU A 113 12.57 -13.05 3.14
C LEU A 113 13.05 -11.72 2.59
N THR A 114 13.38 -11.68 1.32
CA THR A 114 13.79 -10.45 0.61
C THR A 114 12.69 -9.40 0.68
N LEU A 115 11.41 -9.79 0.49
CA LEU A 115 10.29 -8.86 0.60
C LEU A 115 10.21 -8.20 1.98
N THR A 116 10.35 -8.97 3.05
CA THR A 116 10.35 -8.43 4.44
C THR A 116 11.52 -7.47 4.65
N GLN A 117 12.71 -7.80 4.13
CA GLN A 117 13.87 -6.92 4.19
C GLN A 117 13.65 -5.60 3.43
N LEU A 118 12.99 -5.65 2.25
CA LEU A 118 12.67 -4.46 1.48
C LEU A 118 11.69 -3.53 2.19
N TYR A 119 10.67 -4.08 2.86
CA TYR A 119 9.82 -3.26 3.73
C TYR A 119 10.64 -2.58 4.84
N THR A 120 11.56 -3.30 5.47
CA THR A 120 12.38 -2.76 6.57
C THR A 120 13.35 -1.68 6.09
N LEU A 121 13.86 -1.80 4.87
CA LEU A 121 14.75 -0.84 4.24
C LEU A 121 14.02 0.45 3.80
N ALA A 122 12.77 0.35 3.40
CA ALA A 122 11.99 1.47 2.88
C ALA A 122 11.71 2.53 3.97
N ASP A 123 11.67 3.80 3.57
CA ASP A 123 11.15 4.88 4.40
C ASP A 123 9.64 4.77 4.55
N PHE A 124 8.96 4.47 3.45
CA PHE A 124 7.53 4.17 3.39
C PHE A 124 7.18 3.40 2.11
N THR A 125 5.98 2.86 2.08
CA THR A 125 5.43 2.15 0.92
C THR A 125 4.40 3.02 0.20
N VAL A 126 4.24 2.84 -1.11
CA VAL A 126 3.18 3.46 -1.91
C VAL A 126 2.36 2.40 -2.63
N VAL A 127 1.02 2.53 -2.56
CA VAL A 127 0.05 1.61 -3.19
C VAL A 127 -0.85 2.43 -4.12
N PRO A 128 -0.45 2.66 -5.38
CA PRO A 128 -1.04 3.66 -6.27
C PRO A 128 -2.20 3.14 -7.12
N SER A 129 -2.92 2.10 -6.69
CA SER A 129 -3.98 1.46 -7.48
C SER A 129 -5.01 2.46 -8.03
N VAL A 130 -5.44 2.25 -9.27
CA VAL A 130 -6.43 3.10 -9.94
C VAL A 130 -7.78 2.41 -10.09
N ALA A 131 -7.84 1.07 -9.95
CA ALA A 131 -9.09 0.32 -10.05
C ALA A 131 -9.01 -1.05 -9.34
N LEU A 132 -10.19 -1.58 -8.95
CA LEU A 132 -10.42 -2.96 -8.50
C LEU A 132 -9.53 -3.40 -7.33
N GLU A 133 -9.49 -2.63 -6.27
CA GLU A 133 -8.76 -2.98 -5.04
C GLU A 133 -9.70 -3.47 -3.94
N GLY A 134 -9.44 -4.67 -3.41
CA GLY A 134 -10.29 -5.30 -2.40
C GLY A 134 -10.15 -4.69 -1.01
N PHE A 135 -8.90 -4.56 -0.55
CA PHE A 135 -8.57 -3.99 0.76
C PHE A 135 -7.17 -3.36 0.79
N GLY A 136 -6.14 -4.07 0.29
CA GLY A 136 -4.77 -3.57 0.31
C GLY A 136 -3.89 -4.21 1.38
N LEU A 137 -3.76 -5.54 1.34
CA LEU A 137 -2.86 -6.28 2.24
C LEU A 137 -1.43 -5.72 2.22
N ILE A 138 -0.96 -5.24 1.07
CA ILE A 138 0.36 -4.61 0.93
C ILE A 138 0.53 -3.41 1.87
N ALA A 139 -0.52 -2.59 2.06
CA ALA A 139 -0.48 -1.49 3.02
C ALA A 139 -0.37 -2.02 4.46
N LEU A 140 -1.13 -3.06 4.82
CA LEU A 140 -1.04 -3.68 6.14
C LEU A 140 0.32 -4.36 6.39
N GLU A 141 0.91 -5.01 5.39
CA GLU A 141 2.26 -5.59 5.47
C GLU A 141 3.30 -4.51 5.78
N SER A 142 3.23 -3.36 5.09
CA SER A 142 4.07 -2.21 5.37
C SER A 142 3.89 -1.71 6.81
N LEU A 143 2.65 -1.45 7.21
CA LEU A 143 2.32 -0.96 8.56
C LEU A 143 2.77 -1.95 9.65
N ALA A 144 2.64 -3.26 9.42
CA ALA A 144 3.08 -4.29 10.35
C ALA A 144 4.60 -4.27 10.59
N THR A 145 5.40 -3.89 9.59
CA THR A 145 6.84 -3.67 9.74
C THR A 145 7.20 -2.31 10.36
N GLY A 146 6.22 -1.51 10.74
CA GLY A 146 6.40 -0.15 11.25
C GLY A 146 6.68 0.88 10.14
N ARG A 147 6.36 0.58 8.89
CA ARG A 147 6.54 1.52 7.76
C ARG A 147 5.19 2.08 7.32
N PRO A 148 5.04 3.41 7.22
CA PRO A 148 3.81 4.01 6.70
C PRO A 148 3.51 3.58 5.27
N ALA A 149 2.24 3.63 4.87
CA ALA A 149 1.82 3.33 3.52
C ALA A 149 0.96 4.48 2.97
N VAL A 150 1.43 5.16 1.93
CA VAL A 150 0.63 6.10 1.13
C VAL A 150 -0.20 5.28 0.16
N VAL A 151 -1.50 5.49 0.16
CA VAL A 151 -2.46 4.73 -0.66
C VAL A 151 -3.34 5.66 -1.48
N THR A 152 -3.84 5.19 -2.60
CA THR A 152 -4.87 5.91 -3.36
C THR A 152 -6.27 5.62 -2.82
N ASP A 153 -7.20 6.55 -3.02
CA ASP A 153 -8.64 6.37 -2.75
C ASP A 153 -9.26 5.46 -3.81
N CYS A 154 -8.92 4.17 -3.72
CA CYS A 154 -9.32 3.14 -4.67
C CYS A 154 -9.85 1.91 -3.93
N GLY A 155 -11.13 1.59 -4.14
CA GLY A 155 -11.75 0.41 -3.51
C GLY A 155 -11.61 0.42 -1.99
N GLY A 156 -11.13 -0.68 -1.43
CA GLY A 156 -10.92 -0.83 0.02
C GLY A 156 -9.56 -0.36 0.53
N LEU A 157 -8.68 0.24 -0.29
CA LEU A 157 -7.37 0.74 0.17
C LEU A 157 -7.46 1.75 1.31
N PRO A 158 -8.39 2.74 1.29
CA PRO A 158 -8.53 3.70 2.38
C PRO A 158 -8.76 3.05 3.74
N ASP A 159 -9.48 1.93 3.79
CA ASP A 159 -9.82 1.26 5.05
C ASP A 159 -8.58 0.69 5.77
N ALA A 160 -7.52 0.38 5.01
CA ALA A 160 -6.26 -0.10 5.58
C ALA A 160 -5.49 0.98 6.37
N VAL A 161 -5.71 2.28 6.11
CA VAL A 161 -4.91 3.38 6.68
C VAL A 161 -5.73 4.48 7.34
N ARG A 162 -7.03 4.62 7.02
CA ARG A 162 -7.90 5.70 7.48
C ARG A 162 -7.93 5.85 9.00
N GLY A 163 -7.94 4.76 9.74
CA GLY A 163 -7.91 4.74 11.20
C GLY A 163 -6.57 5.12 11.82
N LEU A 164 -5.49 5.13 11.02
CA LEU A 164 -4.17 5.61 11.43
C LEU A 164 -3.99 7.09 11.12
N ASP A 165 -4.08 7.44 9.84
CA ASP A 165 -3.90 8.82 9.36
C ASP A 165 -4.55 8.99 7.98
N SER A 166 -5.58 9.81 7.88
CA SER A 166 -6.28 10.06 6.62
C SER A 166 -5.44 10.82 5.59
N SER A 167 -4.36 11.49 6.00
CA SER A 167 -3.44 12.18 5.09
C SER A 167 -2.64 11.20 4.21
N LEU A 168 -2.61 9.92 4.57
CA LEU A 168 -2.00 8.85 3.76
C LEU A 168 -2.82 8.51 2.51
N ILE A 169 -4.06 9.00 2.41
CA ILE A 169 -4.97 8.71 1.31
C ILE A 169 -4.92 9.85 0.28
N VAL A 170 -4.64 9.52 -0.97
CA VAL A 170 -4.61 10.48 -2.09
C VAL A 170 -5.65 10.11 -3.14
N PRO A 171 -6.17 11.07 -3.92
CA PRO A 171 -7.09 10.75 -5.02
C PRO A 171 -6.49 9.73 -5.98
N ALA A 172 -7.29 8.73 -6.38
CA ALA A 172 -6.88 7.76 -7.38
C ALA A 172 -6.69 8.42 -8.75
N ASP A 173 -5.82 7.84 -9.58
CA ASP A 173 -5.55 8.30 -10.95
C ASP A 173 -5.10 9.77 -11.06
N ASN A 174 -4.46 10.31 -10.02
CA ASN A 174 -3.99 11.70 -9.93
C ASN A 174 -2.50 11.75 -9.59
N ALA A 175 -1.64 11.87 -10.61
CA ALA A 175 -0.20 11.89 -10.47
C ALA A 175 0.31 13.15 -9.71
N GLU A 176 -0.36 14.30 -9.86
CA GLU A 176 0.02 15.54 -9.16
C GLU A 176 -0.23 15.42 -7.65
N ALA A 177 -1.40 14.98 -7.24
CA ALA A 177 -1.72 14.76 -5.83
C ALA A 177 -0.81 13.69 -5.22
N LEU A 178 -0.50 12.62 -5.98
CA LEU A 178 0.44 11.59 -5.56
C LEU A 178 1.84 12.19 -5.36
N ALA A 179 2.35 12.96 -6.32
CA ALA A 179 3.65 13.62 -6.21
C ALA A 179 3.74 14.51 -4.97
N ALA A 180 2.76 15.38 -4.75
CA ALA A 180 2.70 16.27 -3.59
C ALA A 180 2.74 15.49 -2.26
N ARG A 181 1.99 14.39 -2.18
CA ARG A 181 1.98 13.56 -0.98
C ARG A 181 3.29 12.81 -0.75
N LEU A 182 3.93 12.29 -1.81
CA LEU A 182 5.24 11.62 -1.71
C LEU A 182 6.34 12.61 -1.26
N VAL A 183 6.34 13.83 -1.78
CA VAL A 183 7.26 14.89 -1.33
C VAL A 183 7.04 15.18 0.15
N SER A 184 5.81 15.44 0.57
CA SER A 184 5.47 15.67 1.99
C SER A 184 5.86 14.49 2.89
N ALA A 185 5.72 13.25 2.41
CA ALA A 185 6.15 12.05 3.12
C ALA A 185 7.68 12.01 3.31
N LEU A 186 8.43 12.36 2.28
CA LEU A 186 9.89 12.48 2.33
C LEU A 186 10.34 13.65 3.23
N ASP A 187 9.53 14.70 3.39
CA ASP A 187 9.77 15.78 4.37
C ASP A 187 9.45 15.36 5.82
N GLY A 188 9.00 14.11 6.03
CA GLY A 188 8.75 13.56 7.37
C GLY A 188 7.30 13.65 7.85
N ALA A 189 6.36 14.09 7.01
CA ALA A 189 4.93 14.11 7.36
C ALA A 189 4.33 12.70 7.28
N LEU A 190 4.73 11.82 8.19
CA LEU A 190 4.34 10.42 8.27
C LEU A 190 4.08 10.01 9.73
N PRO A 191 3.17 9.06 10.00
CA PRO A 191 3.04 8.43 11.30
C PRO A 191 4.35 7.74 11.74
N ASP A 192 4.59 7.68 13.03
CA ASP A 192 5.76 6.98 13.55
C ASP A 192 5.64 5.44 13.43
N PRO A 193 6.77 4.71 13.48
CA PRO A 193 6.77 3.26 13.32
C PRO A 193 5.91 2.51 14.36
N ALA A 194 5.83 3.00 15.59
CA ALA A 194 5.03 2.36 16.64
C ALA A 194 3.54 2.52 16.38
N GLN A 195 3.10 3.69 15.92
CA GLN A 195 1.71 3.95 15.51
C GLN A 195 1.31 3.05 14.33
N CYS A 196 2.19 2.91 13.32
CA CYS A 196 1.96 2.02 12.18
C CYS A 196 1.77 0.57 12.65
N ARG A 197 2.66 0.07 13.49
CA ARG A 197 2.59 -1.30 14.04
C ARG A 197 1.32 -1.50 14.87
N GLN A 198 1.03 -0.61 15.79
CA GLN A 198 -0.17 -0.69 16.64
C GLN A 198 -1.46 -0.73 15.80
N HIS A 199 -1.52 0.07 14.74
CA HIS A 199 -2.66 0.05 13.83
C HIS A 199 -2.78 -1.30 13.12
N ALA A 200 -1.68 -1.85 12.58
CA ALA A 200 -1.69 -3.15 11.91
C ALA A 200 -2.11 -4.31 12.83
N GLU A 201 -1.86 -4.24 14.13
CA GLU A 201 -2.25 -5.27 15.11
C GLU A 201 -3.77 -5.46 15.20
N SER A 202 -4.55 -4.41 14.91
CA SER A 202 -6.02 -4.51 14.82
C SER A 202 -6.52 -5.34 13.64
N PHE A 203 -5.65 -5.61 12.66
CA PHE A 203 -5.89 -6.42 11.47
C PHE A 203 -5.15 -7.77 11.53
N SER A 204 -4.94 -8.34 12.71
CA SER A 204 -4.33 -9.67 12.82
C SER A 204 -5.26 -10.78 12.29
N TRP A 205 -4.69 -11.90 11.85
CA TRP A 205 -5.47 -13.09 11.52
C TRP A 205 -6.34 -13.57 12.68
N ALA A 206 -5.86 -13.41 13.93
CA ALA A 206 -6.64 -13.74 15.11
C ALA A 206 -7.88 -12.85 15.24
N ALA A 207 -7.74 -11.54 15.03
CA ALA A 207 -8.86 -10.60 15.06
C ALA A 207 -9.89 -10.91 13.95
N ALA A 208 -9.43 -11.19 12.73
CA ALA A 208 -10.30 -11.59 11.62
C ALA A 208 -11.04 -12.88 11.93
N ALA A 209 -10.37 -13.90 12.46
CA ALA A 209 -10.99 -15.18 12.85
C ALA A 209 -12.06 -15.01 13.95
N GLN A 210 -11.79 -14.18 14.96
CA GLN A 210 -12.77 -13.88 16.02
C GLN A 210 -14.05 -13.24 15.47
N ARG A 211 -13.93 -12.29 14.53
CA ARG A 211 -15.09 -11.64 13.89
C ARG A 211 -15.91 -12.65 13.07
N HIS A 212 -15.26 -13.53 12.30
CA HIS A 212 -15.95 -14.58 11.55
C HIS A 212 -16.67 -15.56 12.51
N HIS A 213 -16.03 -15.94 13.61
CA HIS A 213 -16.63 -16.82 14.61
C HIS A 213 -17.88 -16.19 15.25
N ALA A 214 -17.86 -14.89 15.55
CA ALA A 214 -19.02 -14.18 16.09
C ALA A 214 -20.21 -14.25 15.12
N VAL A 215 -20.00 -13.96 13.83
CA VAL A 215 -21.03 -14.06 12.79
C VAL A 215 -21.59 -15.48 12.69
N TYR A 216 -20.76 -16.51 12.71
CA TYR A 216 -21.22 -17.90 12.64
C TYR A 216 -22.03 -18.31 13.89
N ALA A 217 -21.64 -17.81 15.06
CA ALA A 217 -22.42 -18.08 16.30
C ALA A 217 -23.80 -17.45 16.24
N GLU A 218 -23.95 -16.22 15.77
CA GLU A 218 -25.23 -15.54 15.57
C GLU A 218 -26.14 -16.26 14.57
N LEU A 219 -25.57 -16.77 13.46
CA LEU A 219 -26.34 -17.51 12.45
C LEU A 219 -26.77 -18.91 12.91
N SER A 220 -26.16 -19.44 13.95
CA SER A 220 -26.44 -20.79 14.50
C SER A 220 -27.36 -20.77 15.71
N ALA A 221 -27.72 -19.59 16.21
CA ALA A 221 -28.62 -19.40 17.36
C ALA A 221 -30.07 -19.27 16.91
#